data_bdd838a2f17152a25ed0d45a49320267
#
_entry.id   bdd838a2f17152a25ed0d45a49320267
#
_cell.length_a   1.000
_cell.length_b   1.000
_cell.length_c   1.000
_cell.angle_alpha   90.00
_cell.angle_beta   90.00
_cell.angle_gamma   90.00
#
_symmetry.space_group_name_H-M   'P 1'
#
loop_
_entity.id
_entity.type
_entity.pdbx_description
1 polymer ?
#
loop_
_entity_poly.entity_id
_entity_poly.type
_entity_poly.pdbx_seq_one_letter_code
_entity_poly.pdbx_strand_id
1 'polypeptide(L)'
;MSNSSKPNQNQGPKREFRKNAALILERKDNKILICERADCEEVWQFPQGGVDKGEEPIDALYREVEEEIGLSPKYYKVIEYREGYRYRFDRRHPKMKHFLGQEQTYFRCRFTGKNKDIDLNVTKPEFVSFCWIKPEKFNLEWVPDFKRKVYVEVFRDFFDLDIS
;
A
#
# COMPACT_ATOMS: atom_id res chain seq x y z
N MET A 1 51.71 14.54 -13.00
CA MET A 1 51.21 13.14 -12.82
C MET A 1 49.71 13.21 -12.49
N SER A 2 48.90 12.97 -13.49
CA SER A 2 47.45 12.96 -13.29
C SER A 2 47.04 11.56 -12.85
N ASN A 3 46.64 11.40 -11.60
CA ASN A 3 45.99 10.18 -11.13
C ASN A 3 44.52 10.21 -11.62
N SER A 4 44.28 9.67 -12.79
CA SER A 4 42.92 9.39 -13.22
C SER A 4 42.45 8.12 -12.54
N SER A 5 41.79 8.27 -11.39
CA SER A 5 41.03 7.19 -10.82
C SER A 5 39.85 6.86 -11.75
N LYS A 6 39.97 5.75 -12.46
CA LYS A 6 38.85 5.21 -13.25
C LYS A 6 37.68 4.94 -12.30
N PRO A 7 36.45 5.36 -12.65
CA PRO A 7 35.29 5.02 -11.83
C PRO A 7 35.17 3.49 -11.81
N ASN A 8 34.96 2.97 -10.64
CA ASN A 8 34.80 1.55 -10.38
C ASN A 8 33.58 1.03 -11.16
N GLN A 9 33.80 0.32 -12.26
CA GLN A 9 32.76 -0.17 -13.17
C GLN A 9 31.99 -1.40 -12.63
N ASN A 10 32.17 -1.74 -11.34
CA ASN A 10 31.59 -2.95 -10.74
C ASN A 10 30.41 -2.68 -9.79
N GLN A 11 29.73 -1.55 -9.93
CA GLN A 11 28.45 -1.37 -9.26
C GLN A 11 27.35 -1.72 -10.25
N GLY A 12 26.71 -2.91 -10.06
CA GLY A 12 25.47 -3.23 -10.74
C GLY A 12 24.42 -2.13 -10.54
N PRO A 13 23.32 -2.12 -11.33
CA PRO A 13 22.30 -1.07 -11.23
C PRO A 13 21.86 -0.94 -9.78
N LYS A 14 21.91 0.30 -9.24
CA LYS A 14 21.43 0.60 -7.89
C LYS A 14 19.95 0.24 -7.84
N ARG A 15 19.60 -0.74 -6.99
CA ARG A 15 18.20 -1.06 -6.74
C ARG A 15 17.54 0.14 -6.08
N GLU A 16 16.34 0.45 -6.51
CA GLU A 16 15.55 1.54 -6.00
C GLU A 16 14.32 1.01 -5.25
N PHE A 17 13.64 1.91 -4.53
CA PHE A 17 12.33 1.63 -3.97
C PHE A 17 11.28 1.73 -5.08
N ARG A 18 10.38 0.75 -5.13
CA ARG A 18 9.25 0.78 -6.06
C ARG A 18 8.21 1.76 -5.54
N LYS A 19 7.77 2.69 -6.39
CA LYS A 19 6.66 3.58 -6.05
C LYS A 19 5.36 2.80 -5.95
N ASN A 20 4.57 3.11 -4.94
CA ASN A 20 3.33 2.40 -4.61
C ASN A 20 2.29 3.38 -4.09
N ALA A 21 1.01 3.12 -4.39
CA ALA A 21 -0.12 3.89 -3.88
C ALA A 21 -0.99 2.98 -3.01
N ALA A 22 -1.39 3.47 -1.84
CA ALA A 22 -2.19 2.72 -0.87
C ALA A 22 -3.45 3.48 -0.47
N LEU A 23 -4.53 2.73 -0.24
CA LEU A 23 -5.85 3.27 0.07
C LEU A 23 -6.21 3.08 1.55
N ILE A 24 -6.55 4.19 2.21
CA ILE A 24 -7.28 4.17 3.48
C ILE A 24 -8.71 4.62 3.17
N LEU A 25 -9.64 3.67 3.06
CA LEU A 25 -11.03 3.96 2.74
C LEU A 25 -11.84 4.02 4.03
N GLU A 26 -12.48 5.17 4.28
CA GLU A 26 -13.19 5.46 5.54
C GLU A 26 -14.67 5.70 5.28
N ARG A 27 -15.51 5.00 6.03
CA ARG A 27 -16.97 5.19 6.00
C ARG A 27 -17.40 6.37 6.88
N LYS A 28 -18.69 6.74 6.79
CA LYS A 28 -19.29 7.79 7.60
C LYS A 28 -19.20 7.53 9.11
N ASP A 29 -19.18 6.27 9.54
CA ASP A 29 -19.03 5.86 10.94
C ASP A 29 -17.57 5.81 11.41
N ASN A 30 -16.65 6.35 10.61
CA ASN A 30 -15.21 6.39 10.85
C ASN A 30 -14.53 5.01 10.89
N LYS A 31 -15.19 3.97 10.41
CA LYS A 31 -14.56 2.68 10.21
C LYS A 31 -13.78 2.66 8.89
N ILE A 32 -12.68 1.94 8.90
CA ILE A 32 -11.77 1.82 7.75
C ILE A 32 -11.82 0.41 7.16
N LEU A 33 -11.62 0.34 5.84
CA LEU A 33 -11.59 -0.93 5.11
C LEU A 33 -10.26 -1.64 5.30
N ILE A 34 -10.31 -2.91 5.67
CA ILE A 34 -9.16 -3.81 5.58
C ILE A 34 -9.53 -5.05 4.80
N CYS A 35 -8.56 -5.61 4.08
CA CYS A 35 -8.75 -6.74 3.19
C CYS A 35 -7.80 -7.88 3.55
N GLU A 36 -8.33 -9.11 3.57
CA GLU A 36 -7.55 -10.31 3.82
C GLU A 36 -6.95 -10.83 2.52
N ARG A 37 -5.65 -11.12 2.55
CA ARG A 37 -4.91 -11.61 1.38
C ARG A 37 -5.35 -13.02 0.98
N ALA A 38 -5.49 -13.21 -0.34
CA ALA A 38 -5.83 -14.52 -0.91
C ALA A 38 -4.72 -15.55 -0.77
N ASP A 39 -3.46 -15.10 -0.74
CA ASP A 39 -2.27 -15.97 -0.70
C ASP A 39 -1.76 -16.27 0.71
N CYS A 40 -2.33 -15.64 1.74
CA CYS A 40 -1.87 -15.82 3.11
C CYS A 40 -3.02 -15.56 4.09
N GLU A 41 -3.48 -16.62 4.76
CA GLU A 41 -4.55 -16.50 5.77
C GLU A 41 -4.14 -15.57 6.91
N GLU A 42 -5.11 -14.84 7.44
CA GLU A 42 -4.95 -13.92 8.58
C GLU A 42 -4.00 -12.74 8.34
N VAL A 43 -3.59 -12.50 7.10
CA VAL A 43 -2.87 -11.28 6.74
C VAL A 43 -3.89 -10.27 6.20
N TRP A 44 -4.08 -9.21 6.98
CA TRP A 44 -5.01 -8.12 6.67
C TRP A 44 -4.24 -6.84 6.39
N GLN A 45 -4.62 -6.16 5.34
CA GLN A 45 -3.91 -4.95 4.90
C GLN A 45 -4.84 -3.99 4.15
N PHE A 46 -4.32 -2.79 3.89
CA PHE A 46 -4.96 -1.85 2.98
C PHE A 46 -4.74 -2.27 1.52
N PRO A 47 -5.70 -2.02 0.62
CA PRO A 47 -5.46 -2.14 -0.82
C PRO A 47 -4.31 -1.24 -1.25
N GLN A 48 -3.44 -1.77 -2.10
CA GLN A 48 -2.26 -1.05 -2.58
C GLN A 48 -1.75 -1.65 -3.88
N GLY A 49 -1.07 -0.84 -4.67
CA GLY A 49 -0.43 -1.34 -5.87
C GLY A 49 0.65 -0.43 -6.40
N GLY A 50 1.44 -0.94 -7.34
CA GLY A 50 2.57 -0.23 -7.91
C GLY A 50 2.16 0.92 -8.82
N VAL A 51 2.94 1.99 -8.79
CA VAL A 51 2.83 3.10 -9.71
C VAL A 51 3.68 2.79 -10.94
N ASP A 52 3.07 2.81 -12.12
CA ASP A 52 3.78 2.55 -13.37
C ASP A 52 4.61 3.76 -13.79
N LYS A 53 5.61 3.52 -14.62
CA LYS A 53 6.46 4.58 -15.13
C LYS A 53 5.62 5.63 -15.86
N GLY A 54 5.77 6.90 -15.46
CA GLY A 54 5.02 8.01 -16.05
C GLY A 54 3.61 8.20 -15.50
N GLU A 55 3.17 7.32 -14.61
CA GLU A 55 1.86 7.40 -13.97
C GLU A 55 1.95 8.26 -12.69
N GLU A 56 0.94 9.09 -12.44
CA GLU A 56 0.84 9.80 -11.17
C GLU A 56 0.32 8.85 -10.07
N PRO A 57 0.73 9.04 -8.80
CA PRO A 57 0.27 8.17 -7.71
C PRO A 57 -1.24 8.07 -7.58
N ILE A 58 -1.97 9.16 -7.78
CA ILE A 58 -3.45 9.16 -7.71
C ILE A 58 -4.08 8.30 -8.83
N ASP A 59 -3.52 8.34 -10.02
CA ASP A 59 -4.01 7.54 -11.14
C ASP A 59 -3.71 6.05 -10.93
N ALA A 60 -2.55 5.74 -10.36
CA ALA A 60 -2.20 4.39 -9.93
C ALA A 60 -3.18 3.89 -8.86
N LEU A 61 -3.55 4.74 -7.89
CA LEU A 61 -4.54 4.39 -6.87
C LEU A 61 -5.86 3.98 -7.52
N TYR A 62 -6.40 4.81 -8.38
CA TYR A 62 -7.68 4.55 -9.05
C TYR A 62 -7.65 3.23 -9.83
N ARG A 63 -6.58 2.99 -10.58
CA ARG A 63 -6.40 1.78 -11.35
C ARG A 63 -6.28 0.54 -10.46
N GLU A 64 -5.41 0.58 -9.46
CA GLU A 64 -5.16 -0.56 -8.58
C GLU A 64 -6.37 -0.90 -7.70
N VAL A 65 -7.07 0.10 -7.20
CA VAL A 65 -8.28 -0.11 -6.39
C VAL A 65 -9.38 -0.80 -7.23
N GLU A 66 -9.55 -0.38 -8.48
CA GLU A 66 -10.50 -1.04 -9.38
C GLU A 66 -10.06 -2.46 -9.72
N GLU A 67 -8.77 -2.69 -9.98
CA GLU A 67 -8.24 -4.02 -10.27
C GLU A 67 -8.32 -4.97 -9.07
N GLU A 68 -8.08 -4.49 -7.84
CA GLU A 68 -7.99 -5.34 -6.66
C GLU A 68 -9.32 -5.58 -5.95
N ILE A 69 -10.15 -4.54 -5.84
CA ILE A 69 -11.43 -4.62 -5.10
C ILE A 69 -12.64 -4.20 -5.91
N GLY A 70 -12.49 -4.05 -7.23
CA GLY A 70 -13.58 -3.75 -8.14
C GLY A 70 -14.29 -2.41 -7.89
N LEU A 71 -13.68 -1.52 -7.11
CA LEU A 71 -14.32 -0.28 -6.69
C LEU A 71 -14.01 0.86 -7.67
N SER A 72 -15.08 1.42 -8.27
CA SER A 72 -14.97 2.58 -9.15
C SER A 72 -14.62 3.85 -8.37
N PRO A 73 -13.79 4.75 -8.93
CA PRO A 73 -13.45 6.03 -8.31
C PRO A 73 -14.64 6.92 -7.98
N LYS A 74 -15.79 6.72 -8.63
CA LYS A 74 -17.01 7.49 -8.35
C LYS A 74 -17.57 7.27 -6.94
N TYR A 75 -17.14 6.20 -6.24
CA TYR A 75 -17.63 5.83 -4.92
C TYR A 75 -16.73 6.26 -3.78
N TYR A 76 -15.66 6.99 -4.04
CA TYR A 76 -14.83 7.55 -2.98
C TYR A 76 -14.18 8.86 -3.40
N LYS A 77 -13.86 9.67 -2.38
CA LYS A 77 -13.24 10.97 -2.58
C LYS A 77 -12.00 11.09 -1.72
N VAL A 78 -10.89 11.51 -2.32
CA VAL A 78 -9.65 11.77 -1.58
C VAL A 78 -9.85 12.95 -0.64
N ILE A 79 -9.53 12.75 0.64
CA ILE A 79 -9.58 13.78 1.68
C ILE A 79 -8.19 14.36 1.90
N GLU A 80 -7.19 13.48 2.04
CA GLU A 80 -5.80 13.87 2.23
C GLU A 80 -4.88 12.77 1.72
N TYR A 81 -3.63 13.12 1.45
CA TYR A 81 -2.61 12.14 1.12
C TYR A 81 -1.28 12.52 1.75
N ARG A 82 -0.43 11.52 1.97
CA ARG A 82 0.93 11.70 2.49
C ARG A 82 1.88 10.76 1.77
N GLU A 83 3.08 11.25 1.48
CA GLU A 83 4.12 10.54 0.76
C GLU A 83 5.25 10.07 1.69
N GLY A 84 6.12 9.22 1.15
CA GLY A 84 7.42 8.93 1.76
C GLY A 84 7.42 7.79 2.77
N TYR A 85 6.40 6.94 2.79
CA TYR A 85 6.38 5.76 3.66
C TYR A 85 7.16 4.64 3.00
N ARG A 86 8.31 4.29 3.58
CA ARG A 86 9.21 3.29 3.01
C ARG A 86 9.34 2.07 3.88
N TYR A 87 9.34 0.89 3.25
CA TYR A 87 9.76 -0.35 3.87
C TYR A 87 10.65 -1.14 2.92
N ARG A 88 11.56 -1.93 3.49
CA ARG A 88 12.41 -2.84 2.72
C ARG A 88 11.74 -4.20 2.63
N PHE A 89 11.85 -4.84 1.47
CA PHE A 89 11.41 -6.22 1.32
C PHE A 89 12.27 -7.15 2.18
N ASP A 90 11.64 -8.21 2.69
CA ASP A 90 12.37 -9.35 3.22
C ASP A 90 13.29 -9.94 2.13
N ARG A 91 14.46 -10.43 2.54
CA ARG A 91 15.46 -11.01 1.60
C ARG A 91 14.89 -12.12 0.72
N ARG A 92 13.83 -12.80 1.18
CA ARG A 92 13.16 -13.89 0.47
C ARG A 92 12.05 -13.39 -0.46
N HIS A 93 11.73 -12.11 -0.43
CA HIS A 93 10.64 -11.56 -1.23
C HIS A 93 10.99 -11.61 -2.73
N PRO A 94 10.08 -12.11 -3.61
CA PRO A 94 10.37 -12.23 -5.04
C PRO A 94 10.77 -10.92 -5.72
N LYS A 95 10.20 -9.79 -5.28
CA LYS A 95 10.49 -8.46 -5.84
C LYS A 95 11.86 -7.91 -5.42
N MET A 96 12.51 -8.48 -4.41
CA MET A 96 13.83 -8.06 -3.95
C MET A 96 14.89 -8.13 -5.05
N LYS A 97 14.68 -8.95 -6.06
CA LYS A 97 15.54 -9.06 -7.23
C LYS A 97 15.66 -7.74 -8.00
N HIS A 98 14.59 -6.91 -8.01
CA HIS A 98 14.51 -5.68 -8.80
C HIS A 98 14.47 -4.43 -7.93
N PHE A 99 13.94 -4.52 -6.71
CA PHE A 99 13.73 -3.38 -5.82
C PHE A 99 14.20 -3.69 -4.41
N LEU A 100 14.65 -2.65 -3.69
CA LEU A 100 15.00 -2.74 -2.27
C LEU A 100 13.76 -2.89 -1.39
N GLY A 101 12.66 -2.28 -1.80
CA GLY A 101 11.42 -2.23 -1.07
C GLY A 101 10.40 -1.37 -1.80
N GLN A 102 9.47 -0.81 -1.06
CA GLN A 102 8.46 0.10 -1.62
C GLN A 102 8.50 1.46 -0.92
N GLU A 103 8.18 2.49 -1.69
CA GLU A 103 7.92 3.84 -1.20
C GLU A 103 6.47 4.17 -1.51
N GLN A 104 5.67 4.32 -0.46
CA GLN A 104 4.22 4.41 -0.57
C GLN A 104 3.72 5.84 -0.39
N THR A 105 2.75 6.21 -1.23
CA THR A 105 1.86 7.33 -1.00
C THR A 105 0.54 6.78 -0.47
N TYR A 106 0.11 7.21 0.71
CA TYR A 106 -1.16 6.82 1.30
C TYR A 106 -2.21 7.89 1.03
N PHE A 107 -3.36 7.45 0.53
CA PHE A 107 -4.52 8.30 0.26
C PHE A 107 -5.64 7.91 1.22
N ARG A 108 -6.04 8.87 2.07
CA ARG A 108 -7.22 8.72 2.90
C ARG A 108 -8.43 9.23 2.13
N CYS A 109 -9.40 8.37 1.95
CA CYS A 109 -10.55 8.63 1.11
C CYS A 109 -11.85 8.40 1.88
N ARG A 110 -12.86 9.23 1.58
CA ARG A 110 -14.21 9.07 2.10
C ARG A 110 -15.00 8.16 1.15
N PHE A 111 -15.50 7.05 1.69
CA PHE A 111 -16.36 6.12 0.96
C PHE A 111 -17.79 6.68 0.85
N THR A 112 -18.32 6.72 -0.37
CA THR A 112 -19.67 7.21 -0.67
C THR A 112 -20.57 6.13 -1.27
N GLY A 113 -20.03 4.93 -1.44
CA GLY A 113 -20.75 3.75 -1.96
C GLY A 113 -21.32 2.88 -0.85
N LYS A 114 -21.60 1.64 -1.23
CA LYS A 114 -22.10 0.56 -0.37
C LYS A 114 -21.23 -0.67 -0.52
N ASN A 115 -21.34 -1.63 0.40
CA ASN A 115 -20.56 -2.86 0.32
C ASN A 115 -20.72 -3.60 -1.02
N LYS A 116 -21.89 -3.52 -1.65
CA LYS A 116 -22.13 -4.12 -2.98
C LYS A 116 -21.27 -3.51 -4.10
N ASP A 117 -20.74 -2.30 -3.88
CA ASP A 117 -19.88 -1.62 -4.85
C ASP A 117 -18.43 -2.10 -4.79
N ILE A 118 -18.10 -2.92 -3.78
CA ILE A 118 -16.81 -3.59 -3.64
C ILE A 118 -16.97 -5.02 -4.15
N ASP A 119 -16.13 -5.41 -5.11
CA ASP A 119 -16.15 -6.75 -5.70
C ASP A 119 -14.74 -7.34 -5.71
N LEU A 120 -14.51 -8.34 -4.86
CA LEU A 120 -13.23 -9.03 -4.76
C LEU A 120 -13.06 -10.13 -5.82
N ASN A 121 -14.11 -10.48 -6.56
CA ASN A 121 -14.10 -11.47 -7.65
C ASN A 121 -13.60 -10.84 -8.95
N VAL A 122 -12.39 -10.33 -8.92
CA VAL A 122 -11.70 -9.77 -10.07
C VAL A 122 -10.89 -10.84 -10.80
N THR A 123 -10.33 -10.52 -11.98
CA THR A 123 -9.63 -11.49 -12.84
C THR A 123 -8.48 -12.21 -12.12
N LYS A 124 -7.73 -11.48 -11.28
CA LYS A 124 -6.65 -12.03 -10.45
C LYS A 124 -6.90 -11.63 -8.99
N PRO A 125 -7.64 -12.43 -8.21
CA PRO A 125 -8.00 -12.07 -6.85
C PRO A 125 -6.78 -11.89 -5.95
N GLU A 126 -6.60 -10.70 -5.40
CA GLU A 126 -5.60 -10.38 -4.38
C GLU A 126 -6.13 -10.64 -2.97
N PHE A 127 -7.44 -10.50 -2.79
CA PHE A 127 -8.12 -10.59 -1.50
C PHE A 127 -9.28 -11.58 -1.54
N VAL A 128 -9.51 -12.25 -0.41
CA VAL A 128 -10.62 -13.20 -0.25
C VAL A 128 -11.78 -12.64 0.54
N SER A 129 -11.52 -11.64 1.39
CA SER A 129 -12.57 -11.01 2.20
C SER A 129 -12.19 -9.57 2.56
N PHE A 130 -13.18 -8.80 2.97
CA PHE A 130 -12.95 -7.47 3.53
C PHE A 130 -13.83 -7.25 4.75
N CYS A 131 -13.41 -6.33 5.62
CA CYS A 131 -14.25 -5.88 6.71
C CYS A 131 -13.97 -4.42 7.04
N TRP A 132 -14.88 -3.84 7.82
CA TRP A 132 -14.78 -2.47 8.31
C TRP A 132 -14.49 -2.50 9.79
N ILE A 133 -13.42 -1.84 10.22
CA ILE A 133 -13.00 -1.79 11.62
C ILE A 133 -12.79 -0.36 12.07
N LYS A 134 -12.91 -0.13 13.37
CA LYS A 134 -12.44 1.12 13.96
C LYS A 134 -10.91 1.13 13.91
N PRO A 135 -10.25 2.26 13.58
CA PRO A 135 -8.79 2.31 13.48
C PRO A 135 -8.06 1.76 14.73
N GLU A 136 -8.57 2.04 15.94
CA GLU A 136 -7.98 1.55 17.19
C GLU A 136 -8.05 0.04 17.39
N LYS A 137 -8.82 -0.66 16.56
CA LYS A 137 -8.93 -2.12 16.59
C LYS A 137 -7.95 -2.83 15.66
N PHE A 138 -7.16 -2.07 14.90
CA PHE A 138 -6.18 -2.68 14.01
C PHE A 138 -5.12 -3.43 14.80
N ASN A 139 -4.86 -4.67 14.42
CA ASN A 139 -3.85 -5.51 15.04
C ASN A 139 -2.59 -5.54 14.15
N LEU A 140 -1.49 -5.02 14.67
CA LEU A 140 -0.23 -4.93 13.95
C LEU A 140 0.32 -6.32 13.55
N GLU A 141 -0.05 -7.37 14.25
CA GLU A 141 0.33 -8.74 13.92
C GLU A 141 -0.27 -9.25 12.61
N TRP A 142 -1.32 -8.59 12.10
CA TRP A 142 -1.92 -8.94 10.80
C TRP A 142 -1.00 -8.67 9.62
N VAL A 143 0.00 -7.83 9.78
CA VAL A 143 0.94 -7.49 8.71
C VAL A 143 2.31 -8.10 8.95
N PRO A 144 3.03 -8.49 7.88
CA PRO A 144 4.39 -9.02 7.99
C PRO A 144 5.34 -8.03 8.68
N ASP A 145 6.34 -8.56 9.37
CA ASP A 145 7.31 -7.76 10.15
C ASP A 145 7.89 -6.59 9.35
N PHE A 146 8.25 -6.80 8.09
CA PHE A 146 8.91 -5.79 7.28
C PHE A 146 7.99 -4.60 6.91
N LYS A 147 6.66 -4.73 7.08
CA LYS A 147 5.68 -3.67 6.84
C LYS A 147 5.25 -2.94 8.11
N ARG A 148 5.50 -3.51 9.30
CA ARG A 148 4.93 -3.02 10.56
C ARG A 148 5.31 -1.56 10.86
N LYS A 149 6.55 -1.19 10.60
CA LYS A 149 7.01 0.20 10.82
C LYS A 149 6.15 1.21 10.05
N VAL A 150 5.85 0.94 8.78
CA VAL A 150 5.01 1.81 7.96
C VAL A 150 3.60 1.90 8.53
N TYR A 151 3.00 0.78 8.93
CA TYR A 151 1.66 0.79 9.54
C TYR A 151 1.62 1.61 10.83
N VAL A 152 2.63 1.49 11.69
CA VAL A 152 2.74 2.32 12.90
C VAL A 152 2.78 3.81 12.54
N GLU A 153 3.60 4.19 11.57
CA GLU A 153 3.72 5.57 11.10
C GLU A 153 2.41 6.09 10.50
N VAL A 154 1.75 5.30 9.67
CA VAL A 154 0.48 5.64 9.01
C VAL A 154 -0.63 5.87 10.04
N PHE A 155 -0.78 4.99 11.01
CA PHE A 155 -1.82 5.13 12.03
C PHE A 155 -1.57 6.35 12.93
N ARG A 156 -0.30 6.64 13.24
CA ARG A 156 0.06 7.86 13.97
C ARG A 156 -0.29 9.11 13.16
N ASP A 157 0.10 9.14 11.89
CA ASP A 157 -0.01 10.34 11.05
C ASP A 157 -1.44 10.63 10.61
N PHE A 158 -2.25 9.60 10.32
CA PHE A 158 -3.62 9.76 9.84
C PHE A 158 -4.68 9.72 10.93
N PHE A 159 -4.43 9.03 12.04
CA PHE A 159 -5.44 8.79 13.08
C PHE A 159 -5.00 9.21 14.49
N ASP A 160 -3.78 9.70 14.65
CA ASP A 160 -3.21 10.06 15.96
C ASP A 160 -3.29 8.87 16.96
N LEU A 161 -3.00 7.67 16.44
CA LEU A 161 -3.04 6.42 17.21
C LEU A 161 -1.68 5.74 17.25
N ASP A 162 -1.34 5.20 18.43
CA ASP A 162 -0.21 4.29 18.61
C ASP A 162 -0.73 2.86 18.60
N ILE A 163 -0.37 2.10 17.56
CA ILE A 163 -0.74 0.68 17.40
C ILE A 163 0.42 -0.27 17.66
N SER A 164 1.58 0.27 18.05
CA SER A 164 2.78 -0.52 18.33
C SER A 164 2.64 -1.44 19.53
#